data_833d55ff2d9c1f29cc892195e1dcd73f
#
_entry.id   833d55ff2d9c1f29cc892195e1dcd73f
#
_cell.length_a   1.000
_cell.length_b   1.000
_cell.length_c   1.000
_cell.angle_alpha   90.00
_cell.angle_beta   90.00
_cell.angle_gamma   90.00
#
_symmetry.space_group_name_H-M   'P 1'
#
loop_
_entity.id
_entity.type
_entity.pdbx_description
1 polymer ?
#
loop_
_entity_poly.entity_id
_entity_poly.type
_entity_poly.pdbx_seq_one_letter_code
_entity_poly.pdbx_strand_id
1 'polypeptide(L)'
;MSRRFITLAIFALVAVFAIGACDSGEASSDPGAYTVKPEAAVAMIDEGERVVIDVRTPAEFAEAHIVGALNIDLDGADFADQIAELDPEEPYLVYCRSGNRSAVAAEQMVDAGIKDIADAGGLADLARAGAPIV
;
A
#
# COMPACT_ATOMS: atom_id res chain seq x y z
N MET A 1 -70.46 -10.53 38.44
CA MET A 1 -70.48 -9.22 37.79
C MET A 1 -69.12 -9.02 37.15
N SER A 2 -69.07 -9.28 35.90
CA SER A 2 -68.92 -8.27 34.77
C SER A 2 -67.59 -7.58 34.70
N ARG A 3 -66.93 -7.87 33.65
CA ARG A 3 -66.43 -7.12 32.48
C ARG A 3 -64.95 -7.43 32.25
N ARG A 4 -64.64 -8.25 31.21
CA ARG A 4 -64.42 -7.88 29.81
C ARG A 4 -63.59 -6.63 29.69
N PHE A 5 -62.39 -6.81 29.13
CA PHE A 5 -61.88 -6.02 27.96
C PHE A 5 -60.62 -6.70 27.44
N ILE A 6 -60.72 -7.22 26.39
CA ILE A 6 -60.07 -7.23 25.07
C ILE A 6 -59.05 -6.08 24.97
N THR A 7 -57.82 -6.42 24.73
CA THR A 7 -56.91 -5.44 24.13
C THR A 7 -55.97 -6.11 23.15
N LEU A 8 -56.21 -5.73 21.97
CA LEU A 8 -55.52 -5.87 20.70
C LEU A 8 -54.00 -6.11 20.75
N ALA A 9 -53.63 -7.13 19.97
CA ALA A 9 -52.30 -7.28 19.41
C ALA A 9 -52.04 -6.17 18.41
N ILE A 10 -51.00 -5.39 18.63
CA ILE A 10 -50.45 -4.52 17.61
C ILE A 10 -49.18 -5.19 17.09
N PHE A 11 -49.29 -5.75 15.90
CA PHE A 11 -48.19 -6.18 15.09
C PHE A 11 -47.43 -4.92 14.62
N ALA A 12 -46.30 -4.69 15.18
CA ALA A 12 -45.33 -3.73 14.62
C ALA A 12 -44.50 -4.48 13.60
N LEU A 13 -44.81 -4.24 12.36
CA LEU A 13 -44.04 -4.66 11.18
C LEU A 13 -42.75 -3.83 11.15
N VAL A 14 -41.66 -4.42 11.57
CA VAL A 14 -40.33 -3.82 11.38
C VAL A 14 -39.89 -4.10 9.96
N ALA A 15 -40.02 -3.11 9.11
CA ALA A 15 -39.43 -3.12 7.79
C ALA A 15 -37.91 -3.06 7.96
N VAL A 16 -37.24 -4.16 7.69
CA VAL A 16 -35.78 -4.20 7.54
C VAL A 16 -35.43 -3.51 6.24
N PHE A 17 -35.00 -2.26 6.36
CA PHE A 17 -34.37 -1.55 5.25
C PHE A 17 -32.97 -2.12 5.09
N ALA A 18 -32.76 -2.99 4.12
CA ALA A 18 -31.45 -3.37 3.66
C ALA A 18 -30.80 -2.14 3.00
N ILE A 19 -29.99 -1.44 3.75
CA ILE A 19 -29.10 -0.41 3.21
C ILE A 19 -28.00 -1.18 2.49
N GLY A 20 -28.02 -1.08 1.17
CA GLY A 20 -26.92 -1.55 0.33
C GLY A 20 -25.64 -0.87 0.77
N ALA A 21 -24.71 -1.65 1.28
CA ALA A 21 -23.36 -1.22 1.52
C ALA A 21 -22.75 -0.83 0.17
N CYS A 22 -22.51 0.47 -0.04
CA CYS A 22 -21.54 0.91 -1.01
C CYS A 22 -20.20 0.36 -0.56
N ASP A 23 -19.66 -0.55 -1.34
CA ASP A 23 -18.28 -0.98 -1.26
C ASP A 23 -17.39 0.22 -1.63
N SER A 24 -17.12 1.04 -0.66
CA SER A 24 -16.01 1.97 -0.70
C SER A 24 -14.81 1.12 -0.37
N GLY A 25 -13.95 0.86 -1.37
CA GLY A 25 -12.70 0.13 -1.19
C GLY A 25 -11.88 0.77 -0.08
N GLU A 26 -12.08 0.28 1.13
CA GLU A 26 -11.19 0.58 2.24
C GLU A 26 -9.87 -0.10 1.93
N ALA A 27 -8.84 0.72 1.76
CA ALA A 27 -7.48 0.23 1.80
C ALA A 27 -7.32 -0.52 3.12
N SER A 28 -7.15 -1.83 3.05
CA SER A 28 -6.89 -2.66 4.21
C SER A 28 -5.63 -2.13 4.88
N SER A 29 -5.77 -1.59 6.07
CA SER A 29 -4.66 -1.17 6.93
C SER A 29 -4.06 -2.38 7.66
N ASP A 30 -3.96 -3.52 7.00
CA ASP A 30 -3.17 -4.63 7.50
C ASP A 30 -1.70 -4.25 7.39
N PRO A 31 -0.94 -4.32 8.50
CA PRO A 31 0.49 -4.04 8.45
C PRO A 31 1.19 -5.04 7.54
N GLY A 32 1.93 -4.54 6.55
CA GLY A 32 2.65 -5.39 5.64
C GLY A 32 2.89 -4.78 4.26
N ALA A 33 3.30 -5.62 3.33
CA ALA A 33 3.52 -5.26 1.94
C ALA A 33 2.29 -5.59 1.08
N TYR A 34 2.01 -4.72 0.13
CA TYR A 34 0.95 -4.91 -0.87
C TYR A 34 1.37 -4.35 -2.22
N THR A 35 0.89 -4.98 -3.29
CA THR A 35 1.19 -4.53 -4.65
C THR A 35 0.21 -3.45 -5.09
N VAL A 36 0.72 -2.42 -5.73
CA VAL A 36 -0.08 -1.33 -6.32
C VAL A 36 0.09 -1.27 -7.83
N LYS A 37 -0.93 -0.80 -8.52
CA LYS A 37 -0.84 -0.53 -9.96
C LYS A 37 0.03 0.71 -10.22
N PRO A 38 0.70 0.79 -11.39
CA PRO A 38 1.59 1.92 -11.70
C PRO A 38 0.93 3.29 -11.55
N GLU A 39 -0.33 3.45 -11.97
CA GLU A 39 -1.06 4.72 -11.85
C GLU A 39 -1.32 5.11 -10.38
N ALA A 40 -1.63 4.13 -9.54
CA ALA A 40 -1.80 4.36 -8.10
C ALA A 40 -0.46 4.68 -7.43
N ALA A 41 0.62 4.01 -7.84
CA ALA A 41 1.95 4.32 -7.35
C ALA A 41 2.39 5.74 -7.71
N VAL A 42 2.11 6.20 -8.94
CA VAL A 42 2.41 7.57 -9.36
C VAL A 42 1.62 8.58 -8.53
N ALA A 43 0.34 8.33 -8.26
CA ALA A 43 -0.45 9.19 -7.38
C ALA A 43 0.16 9.27 -5.97
N MET A 44 0.60 8.15 -5.40
CA MET A 44 1.29 8.12 -4.09
C MET A 44 2.62 8.90 -4.10
N ILE A 45 3.36 8.85 -5.21
CA ILE A 45 4.59 9.62 -5.38
C ILE A 45 4.30 11.12 -5.42
N ASP A 46 3.27 11.52 -6.18
CA ASP A 46 2.87 12.92 -6.32
C ASP A 46 2.33 13.51 -5.01
N GLU A 47 1.65 12.72 -4.19
CA GLU A 47 1.22 13.10 -2.85
C GLU A 47 2.39 13.36 -1.89
N GLY A 48 3.53 12.71 -2.11
CA GLY A 48 4.75 12.92 -1.34
C GLY A 48 4.68 12.42 0.11
N GLU A 49 3.74 11.55 0.42
CA GLU A 49 3.53 11.03 1.78
C GLU A 49 4.32 9.74 2.05
N ARG A 50 5.04 9.20 1.05
CA ARG A 50 5.81 7.97 1.15
C ARG A 50 7.26 8.18 0.81
N VAL A 51 8.14 7.51 1.53
CA VAL A 51 9.54 7.41 1.15
C VAL A 51 9.69 6.43 -0.01
N VAL A 52 10.20 6.90 -1.14
CA VAL A 52 10.38 6.07 -2.34
C VAL A 52 11.76 5.40 -2.29
N ILE A 53 11.79 4.08 -2.45
CA ILE A 53 13.03 3.28 -2.43
C ILE A 53 13.20 2.55 -3.76
N ASP A 54 14.34 2.78 -4.39
CA ASP A 54 14.82 2.03 -5.54
C ASP A 54 15.75 0.91 -5.05
N VAL A 55 15.32 -0.35 -5.26
CA VAL A 55 16.11 -1.51 -4.81
C VAL A 55 16.97 -2.12 -5.90
N ARG A 56 17.23 -1.35 -6.95
CA ARG A 56 18.16 -1.72 -8.03
C ARG A 56 19.61 -1.42 -7.63
N THR A 57 20.55 -1.87 -8.48
CA THR A 57 21.97 -1.55 -8.28
C THR A 57 22.22 -0.05 -8.38
N PRO A 58 23.31 0.45 -7.75
CA PRO A 58 23.72 1.86 -7.90
C PRO A 58 23.94 2.29 -9.34
N ALA A 59 24.42 1.42 -10.21
CA ALA A 59 24.61 1.69 -11.63
C ALA A 59 23.27 1.92 -12.35
N GLU A 60 22.27 1.06 -12.12
CA GLU A 60 20.90 1.23 -12.65
C GLU A 60 20.25 2.52 -12.14
N PHE A 61 20.43 2.82 -10.86
CA PHE A 61 19.94 4.05 -10.25
C PHE A 61 20.59 5.31 -10.87
N ALA A 62 21.88 5.27 -11.14
CA ALA A 62 22.59 6.38 -11.76
C ALA A 62 22.17 6.64 -13.21
N GLU A 63 21.70 5.63 -13.94
CA GLU A 63 21.21 5.78 -15.32
C GLU A 63 19.89 6.56 -15.37
N ALA A 64 18.94 6.20 -14.52
CA ALA A 64 17.66 6.89 -14.37
C ALA A 64 16.95 6.36 -13.12
N HIS A 65 16.26 7.22 -12.37
CA HIS A 65 15.48 6.84 -11.20
C HIS A 65 14.31 7.80 -10.96
N ILE A 66 13.39 7.45 -10.08
CA ILE A 66 12.31 8.36 -9.67
C ILE A 66 12.89 9.50 -8.84
N VAL A 67 12.53 10.73 -9.18
CA VAL A 67 12.97 11.92 -8.45
C VAL A 67 12.73 11.77 -6.94
N GLY A 68 13.78 11.97 -6.15
CA GLY A 68 13.72 11.89 -4.68
C GLY A 68 13.79 10.47 -4.11
N ALA A 69 13.92 9.42 -4.96
CA ALA A 69 14.10 8.07 -4.47
C ALA A 69 15.44 7.86 -3.76
N LEU A 70 15.41 7.02 -2.73
CA LEU A 70 16.62 6.49 -2.09
C LEU A 70 17.04 5.21 -2.80
N ASN A 71 18.33 4.99 -2.99
CA ASN A 71 18.84 3.74 -3.53
C ASN A 71 19.30 2.83 -2.37
N ILE A 72 18.63 1.69 -2.23
CA ILE A 72 18.98 0.61 -1.30
C ILE A 72 19.04 -0.68 -2.11
N ASP A 73 20.23 -1.06 -2.56
CA ASP A 73 20.43 -2.21 -3.45
C ASP A 73 20.09 -3.53 -2.74
N LEU A 74 19.07 -4.26 -3.24
CA LEU A 74 18.66 -5.55 -2.69
C LEU A 74 19.81 -6.57 -2.67
N ASP A 75 20.66 -6.55 -3.69
CA ASP A 75 21.79 -7.46 -3.84
C ASP A 75 23.05 -6.97 -3.11
N GLY A 76 22.99 -5.78 -2.51
CA GLY A 76 24.05 -5.21 -1.70
C GLY A 76 24.27 -5.96 -0.38
N ALA A 77 25.54 -6.09 0.03
CA ALA A 77 25.90 -6.80 1.26
C ALA A 77 25.32 -6.13 2.53
N ASP A 78 24.97 -4.86 2.45
CA ASP A 78 24.48 -4.02 3.53
C ASP A 78 22.95 -3.76 3.46
N PHE A 79 22.23 -4.43 2.57
CA PHE A 79 20.78 -4.26 2.41
C PHE A 79 20.02 -4.44 3.73
N ALA A 80 20.30 -5.54 4.45
CA ALA A 80 19.65 -5.86 5.71
C ALA A 80 19.93 -4.79 6.79
N ASP A 81 21.15 -4.27 6.84
CA ASP A 81 21.53 -3.22 7.78
C ASP A 81 20.82 -1.90 7.45
N GLN A 82 20.75 -1.55 6.15
CA GLN A 82 20.10 -0.31 5.70
C GLN A 82 18.58 -0.34 5.98
N ILE A 83 17.89 -1.46 5.71
CA ILE A 83 16.44 -1.54 6.01
C ILE A 83 16.16 -1.59 7.52
N ALA A 84 17.08 -2.10 8.33
CA ALA A 84 16.95 -2.08 9.80
C ALA A 84 17.06 -0.68 10.40
N GLU A 85 17.67 0.28 9.69
CA GLU A 85 17.76 1.69 10.10
C GLU A 85 16.52 2.52 9.71
N LEU A 86 15.63 1.99 8.86
CA LEU A 86 14.40 2.66 8.45
C LEU A 86 13.40 2.74 9.60
N ASP A 87 12.63 3.82 9.63
CA ASP A 87 11.54 3.96 10.60
C ASP A 87 10.42 2.95 10.29
N PRO A 88 10.09 2.03 11.18
CA PRO A 88 9.04 1.03 10.94
C PRO A 88 7.63 1.61 10.83
N GLU A 89 7.39 2.83 11.29
CA GLU A 89 6.10 3.52 11.23
C GLU A 89 5.94 4.40 9.98
N GLU A 90 7.04 4.67 9.25
CA GLU A 90 7.02 5.45 8.01
C GLU A 90 6.44 4.61 6.85
N PRO A 91 5.57 5.17 6.00
CA PRO A 91 5.11 4.48 4.80
C PRO A 91 6.15 4.53 3.68
N TYR A 92 6.39 3.40 3.04
CA TYR A 92 7.35 3.25 1.94
C TYR A 92 6.68 2.86 0.62
N LEU A 93 7.31 3.25 -0.48
CA LEU A 93 6.99 2.77 -1.81
C LEU A 93 8.28 2.21 -2.42
N VAL A 94 8.26 0.94 -2.82
CA VAL A 94 9.45 0.23 -3.33
C VAL A 94 9.25 -0.08 -4.80
N TYR A 95 10.30 0.09 -5.60
CA TYR A 95 10.29 -0.33 -6.99
C TYR A 95 11.65 -0.90 -7.41
N CYS A 96 11.63 -1.66 -8.51
CA CYS A 96 12.85 -2.13 -9.13
C CYS A 96 12.78 -1.99 -10.66
N ARG A 97 13.48 -2.84 -11.41
CA ARG A 97 13.45 -2.81 -12.88
C ARG A 97 12.16 -3.42 -13.45
N SER A 98 11.72 -4.56 -12.92
CA SER A 98 10.63 -5.39 -13.46
C SER A 98 9.61 -5.88 -12.43
N GLY A 99 9.78 -5.55 -11.14
CA GLY A 99 8.90 -5.95 -10.05
C GLY A 99 9.35 -7.18 -9.25
N ASN A 100 10.30 -7.97 -9.75
CA ASN A 100 10.74 -9.19 -9.02
C ASN A 100 11.56 -8.85 -7.77
N ARG A 101 12.53 -7.94 -7.88
CA ARG A 101 13.37 -7.52 -6.76
C ARG A 101 12.58 -6.71 -5.72
N SER A 102 11.66 -5.85 -6.16
CA SER A 102 10.83 -5.06 -5.25
C SER A 102 9.90 -5.92 -4.40
N ALA A 103 9.35 -7.00 -4.95
CA ALA A 103 8.56 -7.95 -4.18
C ALA A 103 9.39 -8.63 -3.08
N VAL A 104 10.60 -9.10 -3.40
CA VAL A 104 11.53 -9.70 -2.42
C VAL A 104 11.97 -8.68 -1.37
N ALA A 105 12.29 -7.47 -1.79
CA ALA A 105 12.67 -6.39 -0.88
C ALA A 105 11.53 -6.05 0.09
N ALA A 106 10.30 -5.96 -0.41
CA ALA A 106 9.13 -5.70 0.42
C ALA A 106 8.90 -6.78 1.48
N GLU A 107 9.06 -8.06 1.14
CA GLU A 107 9.00 -9.16 2.12
C GLU A 107 10.07 -9.02 3.20
N GLN A 108 11.32 -8.74 2.84
CA GLN A 108 12.39 -8.55 3.80
C GLN A 108 12.18 -7.31 4.69
N MET A 109 11.59 -6.25 4.15
CA MET A 109 11.23 -5.04 4.91
C MET A 109 10.12 -5.34 5.93
N VAL A 110 9.11 -6.16 5.57
CA VAL A 110 8.10 -6.64 6.53
C VAL A 110 8.75 -7.45 7.65
N ASP A 111 9.65 -8.37 7.32
CA ASP A 111 10.38 -9.17 8.30
C ASP A 111 11.25 -8.30 9.23
N ALA A 112 11.73 -7.16 8.74
CA ALA A 112 12.44 -6.15 9.53
C ALA A 112 11.52 -5.29 10.41
N GLY A 113 10.19 -5.45 10.31
CA GLY A 113 9.20 -4.78 11.16
C GLY A 113 8.55 -3.54 10.55
N ILE A 114 8.80 -3.23 9.29
CA ILE A 114 8.17 -2.10 8.58
C ILE A 114 6.71 -2.44 8.28
N LYS A 115 5.79 -1.51 8.55
CA LYS A 115 4.35 -1.80 8.61
C LYS A 115 3.57 -1.45 7.35
N ASP A 116 4.04 -0.52 6.53
CA ASP A 116 3.33 -0.04 5.35
C ASP A 116 4.26 0.07 4.15
N ILE A 117 4.20 -0.91 3.25
CA ILE A 117 5.06 -1.00 2.08
C ILE A 117 4.22 -1.23 0.82
N ALA A 118 4.20 -0.25 -0.08
CA ALA A 118 3.62 -0.37 -1.40
C ALA A 118 4.67 -0.87 -2.39
N ASP A 119 4.49 -2.07 -2.94
CA ASP A 119 5.31 -2.58 -4.04
C ASP A 119 4.77 -2.04 -5.36
N ALA A 120 5.51 -1.13 -5.97
CA ALA A 120 5.14 -0.41 -7.19
C ALA A 120 5.63 -1.09 -8.48
N GLY A 121 6.35 -2.20 -8.38
CA GLY A 121 6.77 -2.97 -9.53
C GLY A 121 7.98 -2.39 -10.28
N GLY A 122 7.86 -2.22 -11.59
CA GLY A 122 8.97 -1.87 -12.46
C GLY A 122 9.03 -0.41 -12.88
N LEU A 123 10.26 0.16 -12.94
CA LEU A 123 10.49 1.56 -13.32
C LEU A 123 9.91 1.93 -14.69
N ALA A 124 9.97 1.02 -15.68
CA ALA A 124 9.46 1.30 -17.02
C ALA A 124 7.93 1.47 -17.04
N ASP A 125 7.21 0.72 -16.20
CA ASP A 125 5.76 0.83 -16.07
C ASP A 125 5.38 2.12 -15.34
N LEU A 126 6.13 2.46 -14.29
CA LEU A 126 5.97 3.71 -13.55
C LEU A 126 6.24 4.93 -14.43
N ALA A 127 7.29 4.90 -15.25
CA ALA A 127 7.61 5.97 -16.21
C ALA A 127 6.49 6.15 -17.25
N ARG A 128 5.93 5.04 -17.78
CA ARG A 128 4.78 5.10 -18.70
C ARG A 128 3.52 5.64 -18.04
N ALA A 129 3.33 5.40 -16.76
CA ALA A 129 2.22 5.94 -15.97
C ALA A 129 2.43 7.41 -15.57
N GLY A 130 3.61 7.99 -15.79
CA GLY A 130 3.89 9.40 -15.57
C GLY A 130 4.76 9.71 -14.35
N ALA A 131 5.44 8.72 -13.76
CA ALA A 131 6.37 8.96 -12.66
C ALA A 131 7.48 9.95 -13.08
N PRO A 132 7.86 10.90 -12.22
CA PRO A 132 8.91 11.85 -12.50
C PRO A 132 10.28 11.15 -12.47
N ILE A 133 10.93 11.05 -13.62
CA ILE A 133 12.24 10.39 -13.79
C ILE A 133 13.35 11.42 -13.97
N VAL A 134 14.49 11.16 -13.36
CA VAL A 134 15.72 11.95 -13.50
C VAL A 134 16.88 11.02 -13.86
#